data_fde7ed546b099d48781de5c07b661ebf
#
_entry.id   fde7ed546b099d48781de5c07b661ebf
#
_cell.length_a   1.000
_cell.length_b   1.000
_cell.length_c   1.000
_cell.angle_alpha   90.00
_cell.angle_beta   90.00
_cell.angle_gamma   90.00
#
_symmetry.space_group_name_H-M   'P 1'
#
loop_
_entity.id
_entity.type
_entity.pdbx_description
1 polymer ?
#
loop_
_entity_poly.entity_id
_entity_poly.type
_entity_poly.pdbx_seq_one_letter_code
_entity_poly.pdbx_strand_id
1 'polypeptide(L)'
;MKHAVRSAILGLAAVCALAISGCGDSSRTAAPQNTQAQGNLMQKIKEKGKIVVGTSSGYPPYVFVDAASGEKKVIGLDIELAQQIADKLGVKLEVQDMGFSALLSSVTANKVDIAVGGIFPTAEREKAMAFSKSYLPTEQKLLIRKDDAAKYKTAADLKGAVILSLIHI
;
A
#
# COMPACT_ATOMS: atom_id res chain seq x y z
N MET A 1 24.70 -30.71 55.02
CA MET A 1 25.80 -29.86 55.47
C MET A 1 25.56 -28.53 54.75
N LYS A 2 24.83 -27.53 55.36
CA LYS A 2 25.41 -26.42 56.15
C LYS A 2 26.29 -25.56 55.28
N HIS A 3 26.10 -24.28 54.95
CA HIS A 3 25.60 -23.08 55.62
C HIS A 3 25.35 -22.03 54.51
N ALA A 4 24.34 -21.20 54.39
CA ALA A 4 23.97 -20.01 55.18
C ALA A 4 25.11 -18.96 55.31
N VAL A 5 24.83 -17.75 54.83
CA VAL A 5 25.13 -16.40 55.34
C VAL A 5 24.59 -15.41 54.26
N ARG A 6 23.52 -14.64 54.38
CA ARG A 6 23.16 -13.46 55.15
C ARG A 6 24.16 -12.31 55.09
N SER A 7 23.66 -11.21 54.50
CA SER A 7 23.67 -9.80 54.98
C SER A 7 23.63 -8.88 53.76
N ALA A 8 22.62 -8.09 53.48
CA ALA A 8 22.06 -6.89 54.08
C ALA A 8 23.02 -5.69 54.06
N ILE A 9 22.51 -4.55 53.60
CA ILE A 9 22.69 -3.13 53.93
C ILE A 9 22.28 -2.32 52.73
N LEU A 10 21.12 -1.69 52.65
CA LEU A 10 20.65 -0.38 53.13
C LEU A 10 21.38 0.86 52.55
N GLY A 11 20.56 1.69 51.94
CA GLY A 11 20.67 3.16 51.94
C GLY A 11 21.04 3.76 50.59
N LEU A 12 20.31 4.58 49.93
CA LEU A 12 19.92 5.93 50.36
C LEU A 12 18.94 6.53 49.35
N ALA A 13 17.86 7.08 49.80
CA ALA A 13 16.93 7.90 49.06
C ALA A 13 17.54 9.28 48.77
N ALA A 14 17.29 9.81 47.58
CA ALA A 14 17.32 11.25 47.35
C ALA A 14 16.22 11.64 46.37
N VAL A 15 15.23 12.28 46.90
CA VAL A 15 14.14 13.04 46.32
C VAL A 15 14.72 14.25 45.60
N CYS A 16 14.33 14.51 44.32
CA CYS A 16 14.23 15.85 43.80
C CYS A 16 13.03 15.95 42.89
N ALA A 17 11.93 16.39 43.44
CA ALA A 17 10.81 16.96 42.72
C ALA A 17 11.16 18.40 42.36
N LEU A 18 11.02 18.74 41.06
CA LEU A 18 10.80 20.11 40.65
C LEU A 18 9.84 20.12 39.48
N ALA A 19 8.62 20.54 39.77
CA ALA A 19 7.60 20.92 38.84
C ALA A 19 8.02 22.19 38.12
N ILE A 20 7.85 22.22 36.78
CA ILE A 20 7.69 23.47 36.05
C ILE A 20 6.52 23.28 35.12
N SER A 21 5.41 23.90 35.47
CA SER A 21 4.26 24.20 34.67
C SER A 21 4.67 25.17 33.52
N GLY A 22 4.40 24.77 32.28
CA GLY A 22 4.51 25.62 31.14
C GLY A 22 3.31 25.37 30.21
N CYS A 23 2.21 26.10 30.43
CA CYS A 23 1.18 26.28 29.43
C CYS A 23 1.78 27.02 28.25
N GLY A 24 1.73 26.38 27.08
CA GLY A 24 2.05 26.96 25.78
C GLY A 24 1.09 26.39 24.77
N ASP A 25 -0.02 27.11 24.59
CA ASP A 25 -0.96 26.94 23.50
C ASP A 25 -0.22 27.11 22.16
N SER A 26 -0.20 26.08 21.36
CA SER A 26 0.18 26.17 19.96
C SER A 26 -0.52 25.04 19.21
N SER A 27 -1.65 25.40 18.66
CA SER A 27 -2.33 24.67 17.59
C SER A 27 -1.34 24.39 16.44
N ARG A 28 -0.64 23.27 16.51
CA ARG A 28 0.08 22.72 15.37
C ARG A 28 -0.77 21.59 14.81
N THR A 29 -1.47 21.91 13.74
CA THR A 29 -2.02 20.95 12.80
C THR A 29 -0.91 19.94 12.45
N ALA A 30 -0.99 18.74 13.00
CA ALA A 30 -0.08 17.66 12.67
C ALA A 30 -0.37 17.21 11.24
N ALA A 31 0.43 17.65 10.29
CA ALA A 31 0.54 17.02 9.00
C ALA A 31 1.06 15.57 9.21
N PRO A 32 0.59 14.57 8.46
CA PRO A 32 1.01 13.20 8.65
C PRO A 32 2.51 13.06 8.39
N GLN A 33 3.26 12.74 9.43
CA GLN A 33 4.69 12.44 9.38
C GLN A 33 4.90 11.08 8.67
N ASN A 34 4.84 11.07 7.35
CA ASN A 34 5.17 9.87 6.56
C ASN A 34 6.53 9.99 5.84
N THR A 35 7.32 11.01 6.17
CA THR A 35 8.57 11.30 5.46
C THR A 35 9.75 10.41 5.89
N GLN A 36 9.72 9.87 7.11
CA GLN A 36 10.80 9.01 7.60
C GLN A 36 10.71 7.56 7.11
N ALA A 37 9.50 7.07 6.81
CA ALA A 37 9.32 5.72 6.27
C ALA A 37 9.78 5.60 4.81
N GLN A 38 9.66 6.67 4.01
CA GLN A 38 10.04 6.66 2.60
C GLN A 38 11.56 6.63 2.38
N GLY A 39 12.34 7.35 3.19
CA GLY A 39 13.82 7.30 3.12
C GLY A 39 14.37 5.90 3.41
N ASN A 40 13.77 5.19 4.34
CA ASN A 40 14.18 3.84 4.72
C ASN A 40 13.79 2.79 3.67
N LEU A 41 12.64 2.94 2.96
CA LEU A 41 12.21 1.98 1.93
C LEU A 41 13.14 2.00 0.72
N MET A 42 13.50 3.17 0.20
CA MET A 42 14.41 3.30 -0.93
C MET A 42 15.80 2.71 -0.63
N GLN A 43 16.30 2.95 0.57
CA GLN A 43 17.56 2.35 1.02
C GLN A 43 17.46 0.83 1.07
N LYS A 44 16.40 0.28 1.67
CA LYS A 44 16.16 -1.16 1.74
C LYS A 44 16.05 -1.81 0.36
N ILE A 45 15.38 -1.17 -0.62
CA ILE A 45 15.30 -1.65 -2.00
C ILE A 45 16.69 -1.73 -2.62
N LYS A 46 17.52 -0.70 -2.46
CA LYS A 46 18.89 -0.68 -2.99
C LYS A 46 19.78 -1.73 -2.32
N GLU A 47 19.70 -1.88 -1.01
CA GLU A 47 20.47 -2.89 -0.26
C GLU A 47 20.06 -4.32 -0.65
N LYS A 48 18.76 -4.57 -0.90
CA LYS A 48 18.27 -5.86 -1.40
C LYS A 48 18.65 -6.13 -2.86
N GLY A 49 19.02 -5.09 -3.62
CA GLY A 49 19.28 -5.17 -5.06
C GLY A 49 18.05 -5.54 -5.90
N LYS A 50 16.86 -5.44 -5.33
CA LYS A 50 15.59 -5.72 -6.02
C LYS A 50 14.45 -4.90 -5.45
N ILE A 51 13.48 -4.58 -6.32
CA ILE A 51 12.18 -4.04 -5.94
C ILE A 51 11.11 -5.11 -6.13
N VAL A 52 10.30 -5.34 -5.10
CA VAL A 52 9.19 -6.29 -5.12
C VAL A 52 7.91 -5.53 -5.43
N VAL A 53 7.32 -5.82 -6.58
CA VAL A 53 6.12 -5.16 -7.08
C VAL A 53 4.95 -6.12 -7.02
N GLY A 54 3.95 -5.80 -6.21
CA GLY A 54 2.69 -6.52 -6.16
C GLY A 54 1.76 -6.06 -7.29
N THR A 55 0.99 -7.00 -7.83
CA THR A 55 -0.03 -6.72 -8.84
C THR A 55 -1.20 -7.70 -8.74
N SER A 56 -2.28 -7.41 -9.46
CA SER A 56 -3.43 -8.31 -9.62
C SER A 56 -3.74 -8.42 -11.10
N SER A 57 -3.34 -9.53 -11.71
CA SER A 57 -3.55 -9.79 -13.14
C SER A 57 -5.04 -9.99 -13.47
N GLY A 58 -5.39 -9.76 -14.75
CA GLY A 58 -6.77 -9.84 -15.23
C GLY A 58 -7.36 -8.52 -15.67
N TYR A 59 -6.52 -7.49 -15.82
CA TYR A 59 -6.92 -6.14 -16.27
C TYR A 59 -6.15 -5.69 -17.51
N PRO A 60 -6.35 -6.36 -18.69
CA PRO A 60 -5.68 -5.97 -19.93
C PRO A 60 -6.18 -4.59 -20.41
N PRO A 61 -5.34 -3.77 -21.03
CA PRO A 61 -3.92 -4.01 -21.39
C PRO A 61 -2.93 -3.62 -20.28
N TYR A 62 -3.42 -3.27 -19.08
CA TYR A 62 -2.59 -2.75 -18.00
C TYR A 62 -1.76 -3.84 -17.33
N VAL A 63 -2.41 -4.90 -16.89
CA VAL A 63 -1.76 -6.08 -16.29
C VAL A 63 -2.56 -7.34 -16.57
N PHE A 64 -1.91 -8.34 -17.17
CA PHE A 64 -2.55 -9.61 -17.51
C PHE A 64 -1.52 -10.72 -17.67
N VAL A 65 -1.98 -11.97 -17.68
CA VAL A 65 -1.12 -13.13 -17.93
C VAL A 65 -1.00 -13.36 -19.43
N ASP A 66 0.23 -13.44 -19.93
CA ASP A 66 0.49 -13.85 -21.30
C ASP A 66 0.23 -15.36 -21.45
N ALA A 67 -0.87 -15.68 -22.13
CA ALA A 67 -1.24 -17.07 -22.42
C ALA A 67 -0.54 -17.62 -23.69
N ALA A 68 0.05 -16.76 -24.52
CA ALA A 68 0.63 -17.15 -25.82
C ALA A 68 2.07 -17.66 -25.70
N SER A 69 2.81 -17.23 -24.68
CA SER A 69 4.22 -17.59 -24.50
C SER A 69 4.46 -19.00 -23.93
N GLY A 70 3.39 -19.70 -23.50
CA GLY A 70 3.51 -21.00 -22.79
C GLY A 70 4.02 -20.87 -21.35
N GLU A 71 4.63 -19.75 -21.01
CA GLU A 71 4.99 -19.36 -19.64
C GLU A 71 3.90 -18.43 -19.09
N LYS A 72 3.42 -18.70 -17.90
CA LYS A 72 2.44 -17.82 -17.23
C LYS A 72 3.14 -16.53 -16.76
N LYS A 73 3.56 -15.71 -17.70
CA LYS A 73 4.24 -14.44 -17.42
C LYS A 73 3.21 -13.32 -17.28
N VAL A 74 3.31 -12.55 -16.22
CA VAL A 74 2.52 -11.32 -16.05
C VAL A 74 3.16 -10.23 -16.87
N ILE A 75 2.37 -9.59 -17.74
CA ILE A 75 2.80 -8.54 -18.65
C ILE A 75 1.78 -7.40 -18.67
N GLY A 76 2.11 -6.32 -19.37
CA GLY A 76 1.24 -5.17 -19.60
C GLY A 76 1.90 -3.85 -19.23
N LEU A 77 1.19 -2.76 -19.48
CA LEU A 77 1.68 -1.38 -19.28
C LEU A 77 2.21 -1.16 -17.86
N ASP A 78 1.53 -1.67 -16.85
CA ASP A 78 1.91 -1.50 -15.46
C ASP A 78 3.21 -2.27 -15.12
N ILE A 79 3.44 -3.40 -15.79
CA ILE A 79 4.67 -4.18 -15.62
C ILE A 79 5.84 -3.49 -16.31
N GLU A 80 5.62 -2.91 -17.50
CA GLU A 80 6.63 -2.10 -18.19
C GLU A 80 7.00 -0.85 -17.35
N LEU A 81 6.01 -0.19 -16.74
CA LEU A 81 6.26 0.92 -15.82
C LEU A 81 7.09 0.46 -14.62
N ALA A 82 6.76 -0.68 -14.03
CA ALA A 82 7.49 -1.25 -12.90
C ALA A 82 8.95 -1.59 -13.30
N GLN A 83 9.16 -2.12 -14.51
CA GLN A 83 10.49 -2.39 -15.03
C GLN A 83 11.31 -1.09 -15.19
N GLN A 84 10.72 -0.03 -15.76
CA GLN A 84 11.39 1.27 -15.87
C GLN A 84 11.77 1.86 -14.50
N ILE A 85 10.93 1.67 -13.48
CA ILE A 85 11.24 2.09 -12.12
C ILE A 85 12.46 1.30 -11.59
N ALA A 86 12.46 -0.02 -11.74
CA ALA A 86 13.55 -0.88 -11.31
C ALA A 86 14.88 -0.50 -12.00
N ASP A 87 14.84 -0.27 -13.32
CA ASP A 87 16.00 0.13 -14.11
C ASP A 87 16.56 1.48 -13.65
N LYS A 88 15.69 2.46 -13.40
CA LYS A 88 16.11 3.78 -12.86
C LYS A 88 16.70 3.69 -11.45
N LEU A 89 16.30 2.72 -10.66
CA LEU A 89 16.86 2.47 -9.33
C LEU A 89 18.14 1.63 -9.37
N GLY A 90 18.46 1.02 -10.52
CA GLY A 90 19.58 0.12 -10.68
C GLY A 90 19.40 -1.21 -9.94
N VAL A 91 18.17 -1.71 -9.83
CA VAL A 91 17.81 -2.93 -9.11
C VAL A 91 17.00 -3.88 -9.99
N LYS A 92 16.88 -5.15 -9.58
CA LYS A 92 16.06 -6.13 -10.29
C LYS A 92 14.57 -5.95 -9.96
N LEU A 93 13.71 -6.18 -10.96
CA LEU A 93 12.27 -6.28 -10.75
C LEU A 93 11.89 -7.71 -10.30
N GLU A 94 11.10 -7.81 -9.25
CA GLU A 94 10.40 -9.02 -8.84
C GLU A 94 8.89 -8.73 -8.84
N VAL A 95 8.11 -9.45 -9.65
CA VAL A 95 6.64 -9.28 -9.74
C VAL A 95 5.96 -10.38 -8.94
N GLN A 96 5.02 -9.99 -8.08
CA GLN A 96 4.16 -10.90 -7.33
C GLN A 96 2.70 -10.67 -7.72
N ASP A 97 2.11 -11.64 -8.42
CA ASP A 97 0.71 -11.64 -8.81
C ASP A 97 -0.16 -12.27 -7.72
N MET A 98 -1.23 -11.58 -7.34
CA MET A 98 -2.14 -12.04 -6.29
C MET A 98 -3.53 -11.42 -6.45
N GLY A 99 -4.53 -11.95 -5.73
CA GLY A 99 -5.85 -11.35 -5.72
C GLY A 99 -5.85 -9.92 -5.18
N PHE A 100 -6.74 -9.06 -5.68
CA PHE A 100 -6.75 -7.63 -5.40
C PHE A 100 -6.80 -7.28 -3.89
N SER A 101 -7.62 -7.98 -3.12
CA SER A 101 -7.70 -7.75 -1.67
C SER A 101 -6.38 -8.12 -0.95
N ALA A 102 -5.73 -9.19 -1.40
CA ALA A 102 -4.42 -9.59 -0.89
C ALA A 102 -3.34 -8.59 -1.28
N LEU A 103 -3.42 -7.99 -2.47
CA LEU A 103 -2.50 -6.96 -2.95
C LEU A 103 -2.49 -5.74 -2.03
N LEU A 104 -3.66 -5.18 -1.72
CA LEU A 104 -3.75 -4.04 -0.82
C LEU A 104 -3.19 -4.35 0.58
N SER A 105 -3.52 -5.55 1.10
CA SER A 105 -3.02 -6.00 2.40
C SER A 105 -1.51 -6.24 2.39
N SER A 106 -0.93 -6.65 1.26
CA SER A 106 0.51 -6.92 1.13
C SER A 106 1.35 -5.65 1.20
N VAL A 107 0.82 -4.51 0.71
CA VAL A 107 1.47 -3.19 0.82
C VAL A 107 1.56 -2.77 2.29
N THR A 108 0.43 -2.80 3.00
CA THR A 108 0.39 -2.39 4.40
C THR A 108 1.19 -3.31 5.32
N ALA A 109 1.31 -4.59 4.95
CA ALA A 109 2.14 -5.58 5.64
C ALA A 109 3.63 -5.57 5.23
N ASN A 110 4.05 -4.66 4.33
CA ASN A 110 5.41 -4.57 3.80
C ASN A 110 5.91 -5.88 3.13
N LYS A 111 5.00 -6.68 2.56
CA LYS A 111 5.34 -7.89 1.80
C LYS A 111 5.78 -7.56 0.38
N VAL A 112 5.25 -6.47 -0.18
CA VAL A 112 5.69 -5.87 -1.43
C VAL A 112 6.15 -4.44 -1.16
N ASP A 113 7.06 -3.93 -1.98
CA ASP A 113 7.59 -2.58 -1.83
C ASP A 113 6.64 -1.53 -2.44
N ILE A 114 6.03 -1.87 -3.58
CA ILE A 114 4.99 -1.06 -4.23
C ILE A 114 3.92 -1.97 -4.83
N ALA A 115 2.76 -1.41 -5.13
CA ALA A 115 1.69 -2.08 -5.87
C ALA A 115 1.34 -1.30 -7.14
N VAL A 116 1.11 -2.01 -8.23
CA VAL A 116 0.61 -1.49 -9.50
C VAL A 116 -0.55 -2.36 -9.98
N GLY A 117 -1.47 -1.81 -10.77
CA GLY A 117 -2.61 -2.58 -11.28
C GLY A 117 -3.93 -1.81 -11.25
N GLY A 118 -3.92 -0.56 -11.71
CA GLY A 118 -5.13 0.25 -11.80
C GLY A 118 -5.75 0.60 -10.45
N ILE A 119 -4.92 0.78 -9.43
CA ILE A 119 -5.38 1.06 -8.05
C ILE A 119 -5.71 2.54 -7.92
N PHE A 120 -6.99 2.85 -7.75
CA PHE A 120 -7.45 4.23 -7.54
C PHE A 120 -7.25 4.67 -6.07
N PRO A 121 -6.78 5.90 -5.84
CA PRO A 121 -6.79 6.49 -4.51
C PRO A 121 -8.22 6.71 -4.03
N THR A 122 -8.54 6.27 -2.85
CA THR A 122 -9.76 6.59 -2.12
C THR A 122 -9.39 7.11 -0.75
N ALA A 123 -10.24 7.92 -0.15
CA ALA A 123 -9.99 8.48 1.18
C ALA A 123 -9.70 7.41 2.26
N GLU A 124 -10.24 6.21 2.09
CA GLU A 124 -9.97 5.06 2.96
C GLU A 124 -8.56 4.50 2.72
N ARG A 125 -8.20 4.27 1.44
CA ARG A 125 -6.89 3.73 1.08
C ARG A 125 -5.75 4.69 1.39
N GLU A 126 -5.96 6.00 1.20
CA GLU A 126 -4.97 7.04 1.51
C GLU A 126 -4.66 7.14 3.02
N LYS A 127 -5.55 6.67 3.89
CA LYS A 127 -5.25 6.53 5.32
C LYS A 127 -4.26 5.40 5.62
N ALA A 128 -4.21 4.39 4.78
CA ALA A 128 -3.43 3.17 5.01
C ALA A 128 -2.14 3.11 4.18
N MET A 129 -2.10 3.78 3.02
CA MET A 129 -0.99 3.72 2.10
C MET A 129 -0.81 5.03 1.32
N ALA A 130 0.41 5.30 0.87
CA ALA A 130 0.71 6.45 0.02
C ALA A 130 0.48 6.11 -1.46
N PHE A 131 0.06 7.10 -2.24
CA PHE A 131 -0.13 7.00 -3.68
C PHE A 131 0.85 7.90 -4.43
N SER A 132 1.25 7.48 -5.62
CA SER A 132 1.95 8.34 -6.57
C SER A 132 0.98 9.34 -7.21
N LYS A 133 1.52 10.27 -8.00
CA LYS A 133 0.68 10.98 -8.97
C LYS A 133 0.08 9.99 -9.94
N SER A 134 -1.12 10.30 -10.46
CA SER A 134 -1.73 9.51 -11.52
C SER A 134 -0.80 9.49 -12.74
N TYR A 135 -0.49 8.31 -13.22
CA TYR A 135 0.36 8.12 -14.41
C TYR A 135 -0.47 7.87 -15.67
N LEU A 136 -1.78 7.64 -15.51
CA LEU A 136 -2.69 7.44 -16.62
C LEU A 136 -4.08 8.00 -16.28
N PRO A 137 -4.65 8.90 -17.09
CA PRO A 137 -6.03 9.32 -16.93
C PRO A 137 -6.95 8.18 -17.35
N THR A 138 -7.84 7.76 -16.46
CA THR A 138 -8.86 6.74 -16.75
C THR A 138 -10.21 7.17 -16.21
N GLU A 139 -11.28 6.63 -16.77
CA GLU A 139 -12.64 6.86 -16.32
C GLU A 139 -13.29 5.56 -15.87
N GLN A 140 -14.01 5.60 -14.78
CA GLN A 140 -14.87 4.49 -14.37
C GLN A 140 -16.16 4.53 -15.19
N LYS A 141 -16.48 3.41 -15.84
CA LYS A 141 -17.70 3.28 -16.67
C LYS A 141 -18.47 2.03 -16.26
N LEU A 142 -19.77 2.09 -16.48
CA LEU A 142 -20.67 0.95 -16.29
C LEU A 142 -21.02 0.38 -17.66
N LEU A 143 -20.87 -0.93 -17.79
CA LEU A 143 -21.40 -1.65 -18.94
C LEU A 143 -22.82 -2.09 -18.63
N ILE A 144 -23.77 -1.69 -19.48
CA ILE A 144 -25.18 -2.05 -19.37
C ILE A 144 -25.66 -2.68 -20.69
N ARG A 145 -26.75 -3.41 -20.64
CA ARG A 145 -27.41 -3.88 -21.86
C ARG A 145 -27.97 -2.70 -22.63
N LYS A 146 -27.95 -2.76 -23.95
CA LYS A 146 -28.45 -1.70 -24.83
C LYS A 146 -29.90 -1.34 -24.52
N ASP A 147 -30.74 -2.31 -24.24
CA ASP A 147 -32.17 -2.13 -23.97
C ASP A 147 -32.42 -1.45 -22.62
N ASP A 148 -31.46 -1.52 -21.69
CA ASP A 148 -31.52 -0.87 -20.39
C ASP A 148 -30.95 0.56 -20.42
N ALA A 149 -30.49 1.07 -21.56
CA ALA A 149 -29.85 2.39 -21.67
C ALA A 149 -30.78 3.56 -21.27
N ALA A 150 -32.08 3.41 -21.47
CA ALA A 150 -33.07 4.40 -21.04
C ALA A 150 -33.31 4.39 -19.54
N LYS A 151 -33.05 3.25 -18.86
CA LYS A 151 -33.29 3.02 -17.45
C LYS A 151 -32.13 3.51 -16.56
N TYR A 152 -30.90 3.30 -17.00
CA TYR A 152 -29.69 3.60 -16.23
C TYR A 152 -28.91 4.73 -16.89
N LYS A 153 -29.20 5.98 -16.53
CA LYS A 153 -28.54 7.19 -17.08
C LYS A 153 -27.56 7.81 -16.09
N THR A 154 -27.82 7.64 -14.82
CA THR A 154 -27.04 8.24 -13.73
C THR A 154 -26.71 7.18 -12.66
N ALA A 155 -25.75 7.48 -11.80
CA ALA A 155 -25.44 6.62 -10.66
C ALA A 155 -26.64 6.44 -9.70
N ALA A 156 -27.55 7.42 -9.61
CA ALA A 156 -28.74 7.35 -8.77
C ALA A 156 -29.74 6.28 -9.27
N ASP A 157 -29.79 6.04 -10.57
CA ASP A 157 -30.67 5.04 -11.18
C ASP A 157 -30.26 3.60 -10.83
N LEU A 158 -29.06 3.42 -10.30
CA LEU A 158 -28.53 2.11 -9.89
C LEU A 158 -29.02 1.69 -8.49
N LYS A 159 -29.76 2.52 -7.79
CA LYS A 159 -30.26 2.19 -6.45
C LYS A 159 -31.12 0.92 -6.49
N GLY A 160 -30.67 -0.11 -5.76
CA GLY A 160 -31.33 -1.42 -5.73
C GLY A 160 -31.02 -2.33 -6.93
N ALA A 161 -30.16 -1.90 -7.86
CA ALA A 161 -29.71 -2.76 -8.96
C ALA A 161 -28.60 -3.71 -8.47
N VAL A 162 -28.56 -4.91 -9.06
CA VAL A 162 -27.47 -5.85 -8.88
C VAL A 162 -26.35 -5.47 -9.85
N ILE A 163 -25.18 -5.17 -9.30
CA ILE A 163 -24.01 -4.75 -10.07
C ILE A 163 -22.91 -5.81 -9.93
N LEU A 164 -22.38 -6.28 -11.05
CA LEU A 164 -21.19 -7.10 -11.07
C LEU A 164 -19.95 -6.21 -10.96
N SER A 165 -19.12 -6.46 -9.97
CA SER A 165 -17.84 -5.80 -9.81
C SER A 165 -16.69 -6.78 -10.10
N LEU A 166 -15.72 -6.37 -10.91
CA LEU A 166 -14.50 -7.16 -11.17
C LEU A 166 -13.49 -7.11 -10.01
N ILE A 167 -13.70 -6.20 -9.06
CA ILE A 167 -12.78 -5.96 -7.94
C ILE A 167 -13.23 -6.71 -6.67
N HIS A 168 -14.52 -7.03 -6.56
CA HIS A 168 -15.13 -7.60 -5.35
C HIS A 168 -15.59 -9.05 -5.55
N ILE A 169 -14.99 -9.75 -6.51
CA ILE A 169 -15.26 -11.18 -6.76
C ILE A 169 -14.45 -12.03 -5.78
#